data_464bf2955f3a4455c48664e7873ee891
#
_entry.id   464bf2955f3a4455c48664e7873ee891
#
_cell.length_a   1.000
_cell.length_b   1.000
_cell.length_c   1.000
_cell.angle_alpha   90.00
_cell.angle_beta   90.00
_cell.angle_gamma   90.00
#
_symmetry.space_group_name_H-M   'P 1'
#
loop_
_entity.id
_entity.type
_entity.pdbx_description
1 polymer ?
#
loop_
_entity_poly.entity_id
_entity_poly.type
_entity_poly.pdbx_seq_one_letter_code
_entity_poly.pdbx_strand_id
1 'polypeptide(L)'
;MALPARLQCSRYISWFAHMGAVYLFHDLYGYLMEMSPDIADLIEAFENQADTHAVLAQFANRFEGADPAQFLDVLVGHAVLLEPDENELESVWAFVPMKGKWNIWRRHDDRLTLYTAWGERPVTEVMLDPEETLMWDAMDGEKRLAELRLKHDPKKLAALARRLTHSDVQALKLSLMPWSAYAKRPAMAPPYLTSTMPYTPWQPGTPVPPAVSLTEYHRTGIDEADEQFDHQETTLSHLLRVPHPALAQRTYGQALADVLVTRDLVPEGRVRVLEIGAGLGYVANDVIARLAAGNRRVEYTILELSPTLAAAQKKRIGDKASWIVGDALTATVPEAAFDLVLCNEMVGDLPARALSRIDLGLAIDGTGNADPELVRTISPLAAEHALALDDAPEPLYLQTGAIDLTARIAAWLAPGGTAVITEFGDTNAWPRLSSHLDHPELSTHFGHLLRVARGCGLTGSIEFVIDLLDFDRDQRGLATTRSQFRALRALAKDAGVELLKIGYTRELFEHVVANKLDLAAIGDLRFDRIEDRLMGLVPHEFRALVVSKAR
;
A
#
# COMPACT_ATOMS: atom_id res chain seq x y z
N MET A 1 -8.40 -2.99 -39.79
CA MET A 1 -7.35 -3.62 -40.67
C MET A 1 -7.71 -5.07 -40.91
N ALA A 2 -7.24 -5.68 -42.01
CA ALA A 2 -7.39 -7.13 -42.12
C ALA A 2 -6.44 -7.76 -41.10
N LEU A 3 -6.97 -8.68 -40.27
CA LEU A 3 -6.15 -9.39 -39.30
C LEU A 3 -5.11 -10.28 -40.01
N PRO A 4 -3.89 -10.39 -39.45
CA PRO A 4 -2.90 -11.35 -39.95
C PRO A 4 -3.41 -12.77 -39.96
N ALA A 5 -2.97 -13.57 -40.91
CA ALA A 5 -3.39 -14.97 -41.05
C ALA A 5 -2.95 -15.83 -39.84
N ARG A 6 -1.83 -15.50 -39.24
CA ARG A 6 -1.29 -16.16 -38.05
C ARG A 6 -0.86 -15.11 -37.01
N LEU A 7 -1.13 -15.42 -35.76
CA LEU A 7 -0.74 -14.59 -34.60
C LEU A 7 -0.04 -15.43 -33.54
N GLN A 8 0.73 -14.78 -32.70
CA GLN A 8 1.32 -15.34 -31.49
C GLN A 8 1.24 -14.32 -30.34
N CYS A 9 1.18 -14.81 -29.12
CA CYS A 9 1.29 -13.94 -27.95
C CYS A 9 2.64 -13.27 -27.86
N SER A 10 2.65 -12.00 -27.45
CA SER A 10 3.87 -11.37 -26.95
C SER A 10 4.41 -12.14 -25.74
N ARG A 11 5.71 -12.35 -25.70
CA ARG A 11 6.39 -12.91 -24.52
C ARG A 11 6.52 -11.94 -23.36
N TYR A 12 6.12 -10.70 -23.55
CA TYR A 12 6.24 -9.60 -22.57
C TYR A 12 4.92 -9.24 -21.92
N ILE A 13 3.97 -10.19 -21.87
CA ILE A 13 2.74 -10.02 -21.11
C ILE A 13 2.79 -10.80 -19.81
N SER A 14 2.21 -10.24 -18.78
CA SER A 14 2.02 -10.85 -17.45
C SER A 14 0.57 -10.72 -17.05
N TRP A 15 0.07 -11.72 -16.35
CA TRP A 15 -1.30 -11.78 -15.89
C TRP A 15 -1.37 -11.60 -14.38
N PHE A 16 -2.33 -10.81 -13.91
CA PHE A 16 -2.59 -10.58 -12.50
C PHE A 16 -4.08 -10.65 -12.23
N ALA A 17 -4.44 -11.07 -11.01
CA ALA A 17 -5.77 -10.91 -10.47
C ALA A 17 -5.74 -9.94 -9.30
N HIS A 18 -6.73 -9.06 -9.23
CA HIS A 18 -6.90 -8.12 -8.13
C HIS A 18 -8.38 -7.78 -7.96
N MET A 19 -8.91 -7.90 -6.75
CA MET A 19 -10.29 -7.51 -6.41
C MET A 19 -11.37 -8.10 -7.32
N GLY A 20 -11.23 -9.37 -7.71
CA GLY A 20 -12.18 -10.06 -8.57
C GLY A 20 -12.08 -9.74 -10.07
N ALA A 21 -11.12 -8.92 -10.47
CA ALA A 21 -10.82 -8.60 -11.85
C ALA A 21 -9.48 -9.21 -12.29
N VAL A 22 -9.34 -9.41 -13.60
CA VAL A 22 -8.12 -9.91 -14.24
C VAL A 22 -7.47 -8.77 -15.03
N TYR A 23 -6.17 -8.69 -14.95
CA TYR A 23 -5.39 -7.66 -15.62
C TYR A 23 -4.27 -8.28 -16.44
N LEU A 24 -4.11 -7.77 -17.65
CA LEU A 24 -2.94 -7.98 -18.48
C LEU A 24 -2.01 -6.79 -18.31
N PHE A 25 -0.75 -7.06 -17.96
CA PHE A 25 0.31 -6.07 -17.95
C PHE A 25 1.31 -6.35 -19.06
N HIS A 26 1.58 -5.35 -19.89
CA HIS A 26 2.59 -5.48 -20.93
C HIS A 26 3.95 -5.01 -20.40
N ASP A 27 4.85 -5.97 -20.10
CA ASP A 27 6.14 -5.71 -19.44
C ASP A 27 7.04 -4.76 -20.21
N LEU A 28 6.98 -4.82 -21.55
CA LEU A 28 7.81 -4.00 -22.41
C LEU A 28 7.32 -2.55 -22.49
N TYR A 29 6.03 -2.35 -22.68
CA TYR A 29 5.43 -1.02 -22.89
C TYR A 29 4.84 -0.43 -21.61
N GLY A 30 4.68 -1.22 -20.56
CA GLY A 30 4.31 -0.77 -19.23
C GLY A 30 2.87 -0.30 -19.09
N TYR A 31 1.95 -0.76 -19.89
CA TYR A 31 0.54 -0.47 -19.71
C TYR A 31 -0.20 -1.67 -19.09
N LEU A 32 -1.30 -1.36 -18.46
CA LEU A 32 -2.19 -2.29 -17.78
C LEU A 32 -3.56 -2.24 -18.44
N MET A 33 -4.16 -3.39 -18.71
CA MET A 33 -5.51 -3.52 -19.24
C MET A 33 -6.32 -4.48 -18.39
N GLU A 34 -7.51 -4.06 -17.98
CA GLU A 34 -8.49 -4.97 -17.39
C GLU A 34 -9.08 -5.87 -18.48
N MET A 35 -9.17 -7.16 -18.20
CA MET A 35 -9.61 -8.18 -19.16
C MET A 35 -10.73 -9.02 -18.55
N SER A 36 -11.66 -9.49 -19.40
CA SER A 36 -12.51 -10.60 -18.99
C SER A 36 -11.74 -11.92 -19.07
N PRO A 37 -12.09 -12.94 -18.28
CA PRO A 37 -11.49 -14.27 -18.39
C PRO A 37 -11.59 -14.86 -19.82
N ASP A 38 -12.68 -14.61 -20.53
CA ASP A 38 -12.85 -15.08 -21.92
C ASP A 38 -11.87 -14.43 -22.91
N ILE A 39 -11.52 -13.13 -22.69
CA ILE A 39 -10.48 -12.48 -23.51
C ILE A 39 -9.10 -13.02 -23.13
N ALA A 40 -8.85 -13.32 -21.87
CA ALA A 40 -7.60 -13.96 -21.45
C ALA A 40 -7.43 -15.34 -22.10
N ASP A 41 -8.48 -16.17 -22.11
CA ASP A 41 -8.48 -17.46 -22.80
C ASP A 41 -8.28 -17.32 -24.32
N LEU A 42 -8.86 -16.27 -24.93
CA LEU A 42 -8.66 -15.98 -26.35
C LEU A 42 -7.18 -15.62 -26.62
N ILE A 43 -6.54 -14.86 -25.78
CA ILE A 43 -5.11 -14.51 -25.90
C ILE A 43 -4.24 -15.76 -25.73
N GLU A 44 -4.54 -16.60 -24.74
CA GLU A 44 -3.81 -17.86 -24.48
C GLU A 44 -3.87 -18.84 -25.66
N ALA A 45 -4.97 -18.85 -26.40
CA ALA A 45 -5.08 -19.67 -27.61
C ALA A 45 -4.01 -19.33 -28.68
N PHE A 46 -3.34 -18.19 -28.54
CA PHE A 46 -2.21 -17.77 -29.38
C PHE A 46 -0.84 -17.89 -28.65
N GLU A 47 -0.75 -18.57 -27.51
CA GLU A 47 0.52 -18.76 -26.78
C GLU A 47 1.59 -19.38 -27.71
N ASN A 48 1.19 -20.38 -28.47
CA ASN A 48 2.00 -20.95 -29.55
C ASN A 48 1.37 -20.53 -30.88
N GLN A 49 2.11 -19.88 -31.74
CA GLN A 49 1.70 -19.45 -33.06
C GLN A 49 0.47 -20.19 -33.64
N ALA A 50 -0.67 -19.53 -33.76
CA ALA A 50 -1.94 -20.13 -34.19
C ALA A 50 -2.52 -19.46 -35.45
N ASP A 51 -3.35 -20.21 -36.18
CA ASP A 51 -4.14 -19.69 -37.30
C ASP A 51 -5.30 -18.83 -36.75
N THR A 52 -5.36 -17.59 -37.19
CA THR A 52 -6.31 -16.59 -36.69
C THR A 52 -7.75 -16.99 -36.93
N HIS A 53 -8.06 -17.55 -38.11
CA HIS A 53 -9.43 -17.98 -38.45
C HIS A 53 -9.87 -19.19 -37.62
N ALA A 54 -8.96 -20.12 -37.36
CA ALA A 54 -9.26 -21.31 -36.56
C ALA A 54 -9.59 -20.92 -35.11
N VAL A 55 -8.80 -20.00 -34.50
CA VAL A 55 -9.06 -19.50 -33.16
C VAL A 55 -10.36 -18.71 -33.11
N LEU A 56 -10.62 -17.81 -34.05
CA LEU A 56 -11.89 -17.07 -34.11
C LEU A 56 -13.10 -18.00 -34.21
N ALA A 57 -13.01 -19.06 -35.00
CA ALA A 57 -14.09 -20.05 -35.09
C ALA A 57 -14.34 -20.78 -33.75
N GLN A 58 -13.28 -21.08 -33.00
CA GLN A 58 -13.38 -21.71 -31.66
C GLN A 58 -14.07 -20.79 -30.65
N PHE A 59 -13.86 -19.48 -30.73
CA PHE A 59 -14.38 -18.49 -29.79
C PHE A 59 -15.66 -17.78 -30.24
N ALA A 60 -16.20 -18.10 -31.42
CA ALA A 60 -17.34 -17.42 -32.04
C ALA A 60 -18.60 -17.29 -31.16
N ASN A 61 -18.82 -18.23 -30.25
CA ASN A 61 -20.01 -18.28 -29.37
C ASN A 61 -19.70 -17.92 -27.90
N ARG A 62 -18.48 -17.53 -27.58
CA ARG A 62 -18.08 -17.22 -26.16
C ARG A 62 -18.34 -15.77 -25.76
N PHE A 63 -18.47 -14.87 -26.73
CA PHE A 63 -18.67 -13.44 -26.46
C PHE A 63 -20.12 -13.06 -26.78
N GLU A 64 -20.95 -12.87 -25.79
CA GLU A 64 -22.38 -12.56 -25.91
C GLU A 64 -22.65 -11.38 -26.86
N GLY A 65 -22.85 -11.68 -28.17
CA GLY A 65 -23.19 -10.69 -29.18
C GLY A 65 -22.05 -9.80 -29.69
N ALA A 66 -20.83 -9.99 -29.20
CA ALA A 66 -19.64 -9.26 -29.67
C ALA A 66 -18.85 -10.14 -30.66
N ASP A 67 -18.30 -9.51 -31.69
CA ASP A 67 -17.41 -10.16 -32.65
C ASP A 67 -15.99 -10.29 -32.05
N PRO A 68 -15.49 -11.52 -31.81
CA PRO A 68 -14.14 -11.73 -31.30
C PRO A 68 -13.03 -11.12 -32.16
N ALA A 69 -13.28 -10.92 -33.47
CA ALA A 69 -12.32 -10.26 -34.36
C ALA A 69 -12.02 -8.79 -33.93
N GLN A 70 -12.99 -8.11 -33.34
CA GLN A 70 -12.78 -6.73 -32.83
C GLN A 70 -11.81 -6.70 -31.67
N PHE A 71 -11.86 -7.70 -30.78
CA PHE A 71 -10.88 -7.83 -29.69
C PHE A 71 -9.47 -8.09 -30.22
N LEU A 72 -9.34 -8.96 -31.24
CA LEU A 72 -8.04 -9.23 -31.86
C LEU A 72 -7.43 -7.98 -32.50
N ASP A 73 -8.22 -7.11 -33.14
CA ASP A 73 -7.72 -5.85 -33.73
C ASP A 73 -7.15 -4.92 -32.66
N VAL A 74 -7.81 -4.84 -31.50
CA VAL A 74 -7.31 -4.08 -30.32
C VAL A 74 -6.04 -4.69 -29.77
N LEU A 75 -5.99 -6.01 -29.59
CA LEU A 75 -4.84 -6.73 -29.02
C LEU A 75 -3.61 -6.64 -29.93
N VAL A 76 -3.79 -6.70 -31.26
CA VAL A 76 -2.72 -6.46 -32.23
C VAL A 76 -2.25 -5.01 -32.18
N GLY A 77 -3.20 -4.06 -32.12
CA GLY A 77 -2.86 -2.63 -32.01
C GLY A 77 -2.08 -2.27 -30.75
N HIS A 78 -2.19 -3.07 -29.68
CA HIS A 78 -1.45 -2.92 -28.42
C HIS A 78 -0.25 -3.88 -28.28
N ALA A 79 0.14 -4.55 -29.35
CA ALA A 79 1.25 -5.51 -29.37
C ALA A 79 1.12 -6.67 -28.33
N VAL A 80 -0.10 -6.99 -27.90
CA VAL A 80 -0.39 -8.19 -27.10
C VAL A 80 -0.30 -9.42 -27.98
N LEU A 81 -0.81 -9.32 -29.21
CA LEU A 81 -0.68 -10.32 -30.26
C LEU A 81 0.15 -9.75 -31.41
N LEU A 82 1.05 -10.55 -31.95
CA LEU A 82 2.04 -10.16 -32.95
C LEU A 82 2.02 -11.16 -34.14
N GLU A 83 2.47 -10.69 -35.28
CA GLU A 83 2.84 -11.61 -36.35
C GLU A 83 4.06 -12.47 -35.94
N PRO A 84 4.11 -13.78 -36.27
CA PRO A 84 5.14 -14.68 -35.75
C PRO A 84 6.60 -14.27 -36.02
N ASP A 85 6.85 -13.53 -37.07
CA ASP A 85 8.19 -13.11 -37.47
C ASP A 85 8.55 -11.69 -36.99
N GLU A 86 7.63 -11.04 -36.28
CA GLU A 86 7.84 -9.67 -35.77
C GLU A 86 8.91 -9.63 -34.67
N ASN A 87 9.92 -8.79 -34.86
CA ASN A 87 10.99 -8.62 -33.88
C ASN A 87 10.65 -7.54 -32.87
N GLU A 88 10.02 -7.90 -31.75
CA GLU A 88 9.64 -6.98 -30.68
C GLU A 88 10.80 -6.09 -30.19
N LEU A 89 12.05 -6.58 -30.29
CA LEU A 89 13.19 -5.82 -29.76
C LEU A 89 13.71 -4.73 -30.66
N GLU A 90 13.39 -4.74 -31.94
CA GLU A 90 13.82 -3.62 -32.79
C GLU A 90 13.16 -2.30 -32.39
N SER A 91 11.94 -2.36 -31.84
CA SER A 91 11.21 -1.18 -31.34
C SER A 91 11.75 -0.65 -30.01
N VAL A 92 12.42 -1.47 -29.18
CA VAL A 92 12.83 -1.06 -27.83
C VAL A 92 14.03 -0.12 -27.77
N TRP A 93 14.80 0.00 -28.86
CA TRP A 93 15.95 0.91 -28.90
C TRP A 93 15.58 2.39 -28.67
N ALA A 94 14.33 2.75 -28.93
CA ALA A 94 13.81 4.10 -28.66
C ALA A 94 13.53 4.38 -27.18
N PHE A 95 13.47 3.35 -26.35
CA PHE A 95 13.09 3.46 -24.94
C PHE A 95 14.28 3.73 -24.02
N VAL A 96 13.97 4.33 -22.88
CA VAL A 96 14.88 4.56 -21.76
C VAL A 96 14.71 3.42 -20.75
N PRO A 97 15.77 2.65 -20.43
CA PRO A 97 15.69 1.61 -19.40
C PRO A 97 15.65 2.25 -18.01
N MET A 98 14.58 1.95 -17.25
CA MET A 98 14.35 2.43 -15.90
C MET A 98 14.57 1.31 -14.90
N LYS A 99 15.49 1.49 -13.95
CA LYS A 99 15.65 0.58 -12.82
C LYS A 99 14.46 0.69 -11.89
N GLY A 100 13.84 -0.46 -11.54
CA GLY A 100 12.70 -0.48 -10.62
C GLY A 100 13.11 -0.07 -9.20
N LYS A 101 12.26 0.70 -8.52
CA LYS A 101 12.47 1.09 -7.11
C LYS A 101 12.25 -0.04 -6.11
N TRP A 102 11.93 -1.22 -6.59
CA TRP A 102 11.80 -2.47 -5.84
C TRP A 102 13.06 -3.32 -5.91
N ASN A 103 14.13 -2.82 -6.52
CA ASN A 103 15.42 -3.48 -6.62
C ASN A 103 16.36 -3.01 -5.53
N ILE A 104 17.25 -3.91 -5.13
CA ILE A 104 18.48 -3.60 -4.44
C ILE A 104 19.57 -4.52 -4.96
N TRP A 105 20.83 -4.14 -4.89
CA TRP A 105 21.91 -4.97 -5.39
C TRP A 105 23.14 -4.88 -4.52
N ARG A 106 23.95 -5.92 -4.59
CA ARG A 106 25.25 -5.98 -3.94
C ARG A 106 26.34 -6.13 -4.98
N ARG A 107 27.37 -5.30 -4.86
CA ARG A 107 28.56 -5.37 -5.70
C ARG A 107 29.59 -6.30 -5.08
N HIS A 108 30.17 -7.17 -5.93
CA HIS A 108 31.26 -8.07 -5.59
C HIS A 108 32.36 -7.88 -6.65
N ASP A 109 33.39 -7.08 -6.35
CA ASP A 109 34.43 -6.70 -7.29
C ASP A 109 33.82 -6.09 -8.56
N ASP A 110 33.97 -6.77 -9.70
CA ASP A 110 33.49 -6.37 -11.01
C ASP A 110 32.09 -6.92 -11.37
N ARG A 111 31.48 -7.69 -10.47
CA ARG A 111 30.16 -8.31 -10.64
C ARG A 111 29.12 -7.70 -9.73
N LEU A 112 27.87 -7.97 -10.05
CA LEU A 112 26.73 -7.47 -9.28
C LEU A 112 25.69 -8.58 -9.10
N THR A 113 25.21 -8.73 -7.88
CA THR A 113 24.02 -9.55 -7.59
C THR A 113 22.84 -8.60 -7.34
N LEU A 114 21.82 -8.72 -8.16
CA LEU A 114 20.59 -7.95 -8.10
C LEU A 114 19.49 -8.76 -7.43
N TYR A 115 18.81 -8.16 -6.47
CA TYR A 115 17.62 -8.68 -5.82
C TYR A 115 16.43 -7.83 -6.24
N THR A 116 15.39 -8.45 -6.76
CA THR A 116 14.19 -7.77 -7.24
C THR A 116 12.93 -8.38 -6.60
N ALA A 117 12.01 -7.55 -6.18
CA ALA A 117 10.79 -7.94 -5.46
C ALA A 117 9.56 -7.21 -6.01
N TRP A 118 9.31 -7.33 -7.30
CA TRP A 118 8.18 -6.66 -7.93
C TRP A 118 6.85 -7.34 -7.61
N GLY A 119 5.86 -6.56 -7.22
CA GLY A 119 4.54 -7.07 -6.79
C GLY A 119 4.64 -7.99 -5.56
N GLU A 120 3.75 -8.94 -5.46
CA GLU A 120 3.73 -9.96 -4.39
C GLU A 120 4.54 -11.22 -4.74
N ARG A 121 5.30 -11.17 -5.81
CA ARG A 121 6.15 -12.30 -6.24
C ARG A 121 7.28 -12.57 -5.25
N PRO A 122 7.77 -13.82 -5.17
CA PRO A 122 9.01 -14.12 -4.45
C PRO A 122 10.15 -13.23 -4.93
N VAL A 123 11.10 -12.94 -4.04
CA VAL A 123 12.30 -12.21 -4.43
C VAL A 123 13.11 -13.03 -5.42
N THR A 124 13.45 -12.43 -6.56
CA THR A 124 14.29 -13.05 -7.58
C THR A 124 15.70 -12.51 -7.48
N GLU A 125 16.70 -13.40 -7.50
CA GLU A 125 18.10 -13.09 -7.52
C GLU A 125 18.66 -13.23 -8.95
N VAL A 126 19.39 -12.22 -9.42
CA VAL A 126 20.02 -12.21 -10.75
C VAL A 126 21.47 -11.81 -10.63
N MET A 127 22.37 -12.70 -10.98
CA MET A 127 23.80 -12.37 -11.10
C MET A 127 24.08 -11.74 -12.46
N LEU A 128 24.81 -10.64 -12.44
CA LEU A 128 25.34 -9.95 -13.61
C LEU A 128 26.86 -10.19 -13.70
N ASP A 129 27.32 -10.58 -14.88
CA ASP A 129 28.75 -10.68 -15.16
C ASP A 129 29.38 -9.29 -15.24
N PRO A 130 30.72 -9.17 -15.38
CA PRO A 130 31.37 -7.87 -15.40
C PRO A 130 30.91 -6.96 -16.54
N GLU A 131 30.62 -7.49 -17.72
CA GLU A 131 30.16 -6.70 -18.86
C GLU A 131 28.68 -6.27 -18.67
N GLU A 132 27.85 -7.17 -18.18
CA GLU A 132 26.44 -6.86 -17.82
C GLU A 132 26.37 -5.85 -16.68
N THR A 133 27.28 -5.91 -15.71
CA THR A 133 27.40 -4.92 -14.62
C THR A 133 27.69 -3.53 -15.17
N LEU A 134 28.58 -3.40 -16.14
CA LEU A 134 28.86 -2.11 -16.81
C LEU A 134 27.63 -1.60 -17.58
N MET A 135 26.89 -2.49 -18.23
CA MET A 135 25.62 -2.12 -18.90
C MET A 135 24.57 -1.66 -17.90
N TRP A 136 24.43 -2.39 -16.78
CA TRP A 136 23.53 -1.99 -15.69
C TRP A 136 23.89 -0.63 -15.12
N ASP A 137 25.17 -0.37 -14.86
CA ASP A 137 25.61 0.94 -14.35
C ASP A 137 25.32 2.08 -15.34
N ALA A 138 25.44 1.81 -16.63
CA ALA A 138 25.15 2.77 -17.69
C ALA A 138 23.65 3.10 -17.87
N MET A 139 22.76 2.22 -17.37
CA MET A 139 21.31 2.44 -17.36
C MET A 139 20.93 3.41 -16.23
N ASP A 140 21.06 4.69 -16.51
CA ASP A 140 20.86 5.80 -15.56
C ASP A 140 19.41 6.36 -15.52
N GLY A 141 18.52 5.82 -16.36
CA GLY A 141 17.16 6.32 -16.51
C GLY A 141 17.04 7.60 -17.36
N GLU A 142 18.15 8.03 -17.98
CA GLU A 142 18.20 9.21 -18.85
C GLU A 142 18.48 8.84 -20.31
N LYS A 143 19.37 7.89 -20.53
CA LYS A 143 19.81 7.48 -21.87
C LYS A 143 18.92 6.40 -22.44
N ARG A 144 18.62 6.53 -23.73
CA ARG A 144 17.91 5.49 -24.49
C ARG A 144 18.82 4.28 -24.74
N LEU A 145 18.24 3.10 -24.91
CA LEU A 145 18.98 1.90 -25.31
C LEU A 145 19.76 2.12 -26.60
N ALA A 146 19.24 2.92 -27.55
CA ALA A 146 19.93 3.32 -28.77
C ALA A 146 21.24 4.07 -28.52
N GLU A 147 21.36 4.81 -27.45
CA GLU A 147 22.59 5.51 -27.07
C GLU A 147 23.57 4.57 -26.37
N LEU A 148 23.06 3.66 -25.54
CA LEU A 148 23.86 2.66 -24.82
C LEU A 148 24.52 1.67 -25.79
N ARG A 149 23.83 1.25 -26.84
CA ARG A 149 24.39 0.33 -27.86
C ARG A 149 25.58 0.87 -28.63
N LEU A 150 25.84 2.17 -28.56
CA LEU A 150 27.05 2.76 -29.16
C LEU A 150 28.30 2.47 -28.34
N LYS A 151 28.16 2.08 -27.08
CA LYS A 151 29.25 1.84 -26.12
C LYS A 151 29.37 0.40 -25.66
N HIS A 152 28.33 -0.41 -25.89
CA HIS A 152 28.20 -1.78 -25.46
C HIS A 152 27.85 -2.69 -26.64
N ASP A 153 28.15 -3.98 -26.54
CA ASP A 153 27.74 -4.97 -27.56
C ASP A 153 26.20 -4.98 -27.69
N PRO A 154 25.65 -4.67 -28.87
CA PRO A 154 24.18 -4.56 -29.05
C PRO A 154 23.44 -5.87 -28.74
N LYS A 155 24.03 -7.04 -29.07
CA LYS A 155 23.38 -8.34 -28.84
C LYS A 155 23.32 -8.65 -27.35
N LYS A 156 24.39 -8.39 -26.60
CA LYS A 156 24.44 -8.59 -25.16
C LYS A 156 23.52 -7.59 -24.44
N LEU A 157 23.53 -6.32 -24.84
CA LEU A 157 22.64 -5.31 -24.27
C LEU A 157 21.17 -5.67 -24.49
N ALA A 158 20.81 -6.14 -25.68
CA ALA A 158 19.45 -6.62 -25.97
C ALA A 158 19.08 -7.85 -25.14
N ALA A 159 20.01 -8.81 -24.98
CA ALA A 159 19.77 -10.00 -24.16
C ALA A 159 19.60 -9.65 -22.68
N LEU A 160 20.42 -8.73 -22.16
CA LEU A 160 20.30 -8.22 -20.79
C LEU A 160 18.97 -7.49 -20.59
N ALA A 161 18.60 -6.57 -21.49
CA ALA A 161 17.34 -5.86 -21.41
C ALA A 161 16.14 -6.82 -21.39
N ARG A 162 16.15 -7.86 -22.27
CA ARG A 162 15.11 -8.92 -22.26
C ARG A 162 15.03 -9.64 -20.93
N ARG A 163 16.17 -10.07 -20.39
CA ARG A 163 16.22 -10.82 -19.13
C ARG A 163 15.69 -9.99 -17.97
N LEU A 164 16.07 -8.71 -17.91
CA LEU A 164 15.71 -7.83 -16.79
C LEU A 164 14.29 -7.24 -16.89
N THR A 165 13.69 -7.22 -18.08
CA THR A 165 12.28 -6.83 -18.28
C THR A 165 11.32 -8.02 -18.25
N HIS A 166 11.84 -9.26 -18.29
CA HIS A 166 11.02 -10.46 -18.26
C HIS A 166 10.10 -10.48 -17.01
N SER A 167 8.90 -11.04 -17.16
CA SER A 167 7.89 -11.10 -16.08
C SER A 167 8.40 -11.71 -14.79
N ASP A 168 9.29 -12.71 -14.85
CA ASP A 168 9.84 -13.37 -13.65
C ASP A 168 10.90 -12.54 -12.93
N VAL A 169 11.47 -11.54 -13.58
CA VAL A 169 12.54 -10.70 -13.03
C VAL A 169 12.05 -9.28 -12.77
N GLN A 170 11.57 -8.61 -13.82
CA GLN A 170 11.06 -7.24 -13.81
C GLN A 170 11.94 -6.22 -13.08
N ALA A 171 13.25 -6.37 -13.20
CA ALA A 171 14.20 -5.43 -12.62
C ALA A 171 14.28 -4.11 -13.39
N LEU A 172 13.95 -4.14 -14.69
CA LEU A 172 13.87 -2.97 -15.56
C LEU A 172 12.45 -2.78 -16.09
N LYS A 173 12.09 -1.52 -16.31
CA LYS A 173 10.95 -1.11 -17.12
C LYS A 173 11.44 -0.22 -18.25
N LEU A 174 10.76 -0.27 -19.39
CA LEU A 174 11.08 0.56 -20.54
C LEU A 174 10.14 1.77 -20.57
N SER A 175 10.71 2.95 -20.71
CA SER A 175 9.96 4.20 -20.72
C SER A 175 10.18 4.97 -22.02
N LEU A 176 9.16 5.66 -22.48
CA LEU A 176 9.26 6.55 -23.65
C LEU A 176 10.03 7.85 -23.35
N MET A 177 10.07 8.26 -22.09
CA MET A 177 10.70 9.52 -21.65
C MET A 177 11.75 9.25 -20.56
N PRO A 178 12.80 10.08 -20.47
CA PRO A 178 13.79 10.00 -19.40
C PRO A 178 13.19 10.40 -18.04
N TRP A 179 13.80 9.95 -16.96
CA TRP A 179 13.36 10.25 -15.59
C TRP A 179 13.31 11.77 -15.32
N SER A 180 14.26 12.54 -15.83
CA SER A 180 14.28 14.00 -15.70
C SER A 180 13.03 14.70 -16.26
N ALA A 181 12.37 14.11 -17.26
CA ALA A 181 11.12 14.63 -17.80
C ALA A 181 9.94 14.37 -16.84
N TYR A 182 9.89 13.18 -16.20
CA TYR A 182 8.88 12.86 -15.20
C TYR A 182 9.10 13.63 -13.89
N ALA A 183 10.35 13.85 -13.47
CA ALA A 183 10.65 14.63 -12.28
C ALA A 183 10.10 16.05 -12.34
N LYS A 184 10.01 16.65 -13.54
CA LYS A 184 9.38 17.94 -13.78
C LYS A 184 7.85 17.88 -13.81
N ARG A 185 7.26 16.71 -14.02
CA ARG A 185 5.81 16.48 -14.13
C ARG A 185 5.45 15.14 -13.49
N PRO A 186 5.55 15.00 -12.13
CA PRO A 186 5.39 13.72 -11.44
C PRO A 186 4.05 13.03 -11.72
N ALA A 187 2.97 13.83 -11.91
CA ALA A 187 1.65 13.28 -12.23
C ALA A 187 1.57 12.56 -13.58
N MET A 188 2.55 12.73 -14.46
CA MET A 188 2.63 12.03 -15.74
C MET A 188 3.46 10.74 -15.67
N ALA A 189 4.15 10.49 -14.56
CA ALA A 189 4.94 9.27 -14.41
C ALA A 189 4.01 8.06 -14.27
N PRO A 190 4.17 7.04 -15.12
CA PRO A 190 3.38 5.82 -14.95
C PRO A 190 3.65 5.17 -13.59
N PRO A 191 2.62 4.66 -12.89
CA PRO A 191 2.79 4.05 -11.56
C PRO A 191 3.84 2.94 -11.53
N TYR A 192 3.96 2.14 -12.60
CA TYR A 192 4.93 1.05 -12.69
C TYR A 192 6.40 1.51 -12.67
N LEU A 193 6.70 2.79 -12.84
CA LEU A 193 8.05 3.32 -12.71
C LEU A 193 8.42 3.67 -11.27
N THR A 194 7.45 3.94 -10.43
CA THR A 194 7.65 4.51 -9.09
C THR A 194 7.27 3.58 -7.95
N SER A 195 6.36 2.63 -8.19
CA SER A 195 5.86 1.69 -7.18
C SER A 195 5.66 0.32 -7.79
N THR A 196 5.69 -0.72 -6.95
CA THR A 196 5.19 -2.05 -7.32
C THR A 196 3.67 -2.04 -7.26
N MET A 197 3.05 -2.76 -8.19
CA MET A 197 1.61 -2.99 -8.13
C MET A 197 1.32 -4.19 -7.23
N PRO A 198 0.32 -4.12 -6.35
CA PRO A 198 -0.01 -5.18 -5.41
C PRO A 198 -0.89 -6.26 -6.07
N TYR A 199 -0.55 -6.68 -7.29
CA TYR A 199 -1.31 -7.69 -8.01
C TYR A 199 -0.77 -9.09 -7.75
N THR A 200 -1.69 -10.02 -7.50
CA THR A 200 -1.36 -11.44 -7.37
C THR A 200 -1.18 -12.04 -8.77
N PRO A 201 -0.10 -12.75 -9.07
CA PRO A 201 0.06 -13.46 -10.34
C PRO A 201 -1.13 -14.40 -10.59
N TRP A 202 -1.67 -14.35 -11.79
CA TRP A 202 -2.81 -15.17 -12.23
C TRP A 202 -2.49 -15.82 -13.57
N GLN A 203 -3.17 -16.89 -13.91
CA GLN A 203 -3.01 -17.57 -15.20
C GLN A 203 -4.37 -17.78 -15.86
N PRO A 204 -4.52 -17.55 -17.17
CA PRO A 204 -5.71 -17.90 -17.92
C PRO A 204 -6.15 -19.35 -17.66
N GLY A 205 -7.44 -19.60 -17.75
CA GLY A 205 -8.02 -20.91 -17.45
C GLY A 205 -8.13 -21.24 -15.95
N THR A 206 -7.59 -20.42 -15.04
CA THR A 206 -7.76 -20.60 -13.60
C THR A 206 -8.90 -19.74 -13.04
N PRO A 207 -9.55 -20.15 -11.94
CA PRO A 207 -10.58 -19.31 -11.31
C PRO A 207 -10.01 -17.94 -10.92
N VAL A 208 -10.78 -16.88 -11.19
CA VAL A 208 -10.46 -15.53 -10.73
C VAL A 208 -10.71 -15.47 -9.22
N PRO A 209 -9.72 -15.11 -8.39
CA PRO A 209 -9.95 -14.92 -6.98
C PRO A 209 -11.07 -13.90 -6.76
N PRO A 210 -12.09 -14.21 -5.94
CA PRO A 210 -13.20 -13.29 -5.71
C PRO A 210 -12.70 -12.02 -5.01
N ALA A 211 -13.39 -10.91 -5.25
CA ALA A 211 -13.22 -9.73 -4.43
C ALA A 211 -13.67 -10.05 -3.00
N VAL A 212 -12.76 -9.91 -2.05
CA VAL A 212 -13.08 -10.07 -0.62
C VAL A 212 -13.36 -8.69 -0.06
N SER A 213 -14.49 -8.53 0.65
CA SER A 213 -14.74 -7.28 1.35
C SER A 213 -13.69 -7.06 2.44
N LEU A 214 -13.36 -5.79 2.74
CA LEU A 214 -12.43 -5.46 3.83
C LEU A 214 -12.81 -6.14 5.14
N THR A 215 -14.08 -6.09 5.50
CA THR A 215 -14.60 -6.74 6.71
C THR A 215 -14.34 -8.25 6.72
N GLU A 216 -14.52 -8.92 5.58
CA GLU A 216 -14.28 -10.36 5.47
C GLU A 216 -12.79 -10.68 5.46
N TYR A 217 -11.97 -9.88 4.79
CA TYR A 217 -10.51 -10.02 4.83
C TYR A 217 -9.99 -9.96 6.26
N HIS A 218 -10.34 -8.93 7.04
CA HIS A 218 -9.91 -8.81 8.43
C HIS A 218 -10.48 -9.91 9.34
N ARG A 219 -11.67 -10.43 9.00
CA ARG A 219 -12.28 -11.51 9.79
C ARG A 219 -11.64 -12.87 9.55
N THR A 220 -11.31 -13.20 8.30
CA THR A 220 -10.95 -14.56 7.87
C THR A 220 -9.65 -14.66 7.08
N GLY A 221 -9.17 -13.57 6.49
CA GLY A 221 -7.99 -13.56 5.61
C GLY A 221 -6.65 -13.48 6.35
N ILE A 222 -6.65 -13.32 7.68
CA ILE A 222 -5.43 -13.26 8.48
C ILE A 222 -5.24 -14.62 9.17
N ASP A 223 -4.41 -15.50 8.58
CA ASP A 223 -4.18 -16.85 9.09
C ASP A 223 -2.98 -16.93 10.03
N GLU A 224 -1.86 -16.34 9.65
CA GLU A 224 -0.59 -16.35 10.40
C GLU A 224 -0.18 -14.91 10.73
N ALA A 225 -0.85 -14.31 11.73
CA ALA A 225 -0.76 -12.90 12.05
C ALA A 225 0.68 -12.39 12.25
N ASP A 226 1.52 -13.09 13.00
CA ASP A 226 2.90 -12.64 13.26
C ASP A 226 3.75 -12.63 11.99
N GLU A 227 3.67 -13.66 11.14
CA GLU A 227 4.44 -13.75 9.91
C GLU A 227 3.91 -12.78 8.83
N GLN A 228 2.59 -12.73 8.65
CA GLN A 228 1.95 -11.86 7.68
C GLN A 228 2.22 -10.38 7.97
N PHE A 229 2.10 -9.97 9.24
CA PHE A 229 2.41 -8.61 9.66
C PHE A 229 3.91 -8.28 9.51
N ASP A 230 4.81 -9.21 9.83
CA ASP A 230 6.25 -8.97 9.64
C ASP A 230 6.64 -8.86 8.15
N HIS A 231 5.89 -9.47 7.25
CA HIS A 231 6.12 -9.38 5.81
C HIS A 231 5.42 -8.19 5.15
N GLN A 232 4.20 -7.87 5.54
CA GLN A 232 3.32 -6.98 4.80
C GLN A 232 3.03 -5.65 5.50
N GLU A 233 3.01 -5.64 6.85
CA GLU A 233 2.63 -4.47 7.64
C GLU A 233 3.60 -3.30 7.45
N THR A 234 3.04 -2.09 7.26
CA THR A 234 3.79 -0.85 7.04
C THR A 234 3.34 0.30 7.94
N THR A 235 2.42 0.07 8.89
CA THR A 235 1.97 1.12 9.81
C THR A 235 3.13 1.67 10.65
N LEU A 236 3.05 2.94 11.03
CA LEU A 236 4.07 3.58 11.88
C LEU A 236 4.21 2.87 13.22
N SER A 237 3.08 2.46 13.82
CA SER A 237 3.06 1.75 15.09
C SER A 237 3.77 0.40 15.02
N HIS A 238 3.64 -0.33 13.91
CA HIS A 238 4.36 -1.59 13.71
C HIS A 238 5.85 -1.37 13.45
N LEU A 239 6.20 -0.41 12.60
CA LEU A 239 7.60 -0.08 12.32
C LEU A 239 8.36 0.41 13.57
N LEU A 240 7.67 1.08 14.48
CA LEU A 240 8.22 1.65 15.72
C LEU A 240 7.85 0.85 16.98
N ARG A 241 7.61 -0.48 16.82
CA ARG A 241 7.28 -1.37 17.94
C ARG A 241 8.47 -1.73 18.84
N VAL A 242 9.66 -1.33 18.46
CA VAL A 242 10.89 -1.45 19.24
C VAL A 242 11.40 -0.07 19.63
N PRO A 243 12.22 0.05 20.69
CA PRO A 243 12.82 1.34 21.05
C PRO A 243 13.54 2.00 19.88
N HIS A 244 13.18 3.24 19.58
CA HIS A 244 13.64 3.93 18.37
C HIS A 244 14.29 5.28 18.71
N PRO A 245 15.46 5.62 18.11
CA PRO A 245 16.16 6.88 18.39
C PRO A 245 15.30 8.12 18.13
N ALA A 246 14.49 8.13 17.07
CA ALA A 246 13.61 9.26 16.78
C ALA A 246 12.48 9.47 17.81
N LEU A 247 12.23 8.52 18.67
CA LEU A 247 11.30 8.61 19.80
C LEU A 247 12.02 8.62 21.14
N ALA A 248 13.27 9.08 21.19
CA ALA A 248 14.11 9.11 22.39
C ALA A 248 14.20 7.72 23.07
N GLN A 249 14.46 6.69 22.28
CA GLN A 249 14.56 5.28 22.70
C GLN A 249 13.24 4.71 23.26
N ARG A 250 12.10 5.29 22.93
CA ARG A 250 10.77 4.75 23.23
C ARG A 250 10.23 3.98 22.03
N THR A 251 9.29 3.07 22.28
CA THR A 251 8.41 2.53 21.24
C THR A 251 7.31 3.55 20.92
N TYR A 252 6.57 3.31 19.84
CA TYR A 252 5.38 4.08 19.47
C TYR A 252 4.36 4.11 20.63
N GLY A 253 4.01 2.95 21.19
CA GLY A 253 3.04 2.86 22.28
C GLY A 253 3.50 3.57 23.57
N GLN A 254 4.80 3.51 23.89
CA GLN A 254 5.36 4.24 25.02
C GLN A 254 5.31 5.77 24.81
N ALA A 255 5.67 6.23 23.60
CA ALA A 255 5.59 7.64 23.27
C ALA A 255 4.14 8.16 23.33
N LEU A 256 3.19 7.39 22.78
CA LEU A 256 1.78 7.71 22.84
C LEU A 256 1.29 7.82 24.30
N ALA A 257 1.61 6.83 25.14
CA ALA A 257 1.23 6.85 26.55
C ALA A 257 1.81 8.05 27.32
N ASP A 258 3.06 8.43 27.03
CA ASP A 258 3.67 9.63 27.62
C ASP A 258 2.92 10.90 27.22
N VAL A 259 2.53 11.04 25.96
CA VAL A 259 1.73 12.17 25.48
C VAL A 259 0.38 12.23 26.17
N LEU A 260 -0.32 11.08 26.28
CA LEU A 260 -1.61 10.99 26.96
C LEU A 260 -1.53 11.49 28.41
N VAL A 261 -0.43 11.20 29.09
CA VAL A 261 -0.19 11.67 30.47
C VAL A 261 0.23 13.14 30.51
N THR A 262 1.18 13.56 29.69
CA THR A 262 1.74 14.92 29.74
C THR A 262 0.77 16.00 29.29
N ARG A 263 -0.22 15.63 28.45
CA ARG A 263 -1.29 16.53 27.99
C ARG A 263 -2.57 16.41 28.80
N ASP A 264 -2.57 15.71 29.95
CA ASP A 264 -3.76 15.47 30.80
C ASP A 264 -4.95 14.87 30.04
N LEU A 265 -4.68 14.02 29.03
CA LEU A 265 -5.70 13.36 28.20
C LEU A 265 -6.27 12.09 28.86
N VAL A 266 -5.70 11.65 29.97
CA VAL A 266 -6.16 10.52 30.78
C VAL A 266 -6.21 10.90 32.25
N PRO A 267 -7.23 10.45 33.02
CA PRO A 267 -7.34 10.78 34.42
C PRO A 267 -6.22 10.18 35.26
N GLU A 268 -6.03 10.73 36.45
CA GLU A 268 -5.26 10.09 37.50
C GLU A 268 -6.05 8.93 38.13
N GLY A 269 -5.35 7.96 38.72
CA GLY A 269 -5.97 6.83 39.43
C GLY A 269 -6.49 5.76 38.46
N ARG A 270 -7.80 5.56 38.36
CA ARG A 270 -8.40 4.56 37.46
C ARG A 270 -8.55 5.10 36.06
N VAL A 271 -8.09 4.33 35.06
CA VAL A 271 -8.23 4.65 33.63
C VAL A 271 -8.88 3.47 32.90
N ARG A 272 -10.04 3.69 32.29
CA ARG A 272 -10.77 2.71 31.47
C ARG A 272 -10.46 3.01 30.00
N VAL A 273 -9.80 2.08 29.35
CA VAL A 273 -9.35 2.22 27.95
C VAL A 273 -10.11 1.27 27.04
N LEU A 274 -10.56 1.76 25.90
CA LEU A 274 -10.98 0.96 24.77
C LEU A 274 -10.01 1.21 23.62
N GLU A 275 -9.36 0.15 23.13
CA GLU A 275 -8.61 0.19 21.88
C GLU A 275 -9.37 -0.58 20.79
N ILE A 276 -9.49 0.01 19.60
CA ILE A 276 -10.22 -0.53 18.47
C ILE A 276 -9.21 -0.94 17.41
N GLY A 277 -9.17 -2.24 17.04
CA GLY A 277 -8.23 -2.75 16.04
C GLY A 277 -6.78 -2.68 16.51
N ALA A 278 -6.43 -3.42 17.57
CA ALA A 278 -5.11 -3.34 18.18
C ALA A 278 -3.98 -4.04 17.39
N GLY A 279 -4.25 -4.52 16.18
CA GLY A 279 -3.30 -5.27 15.35
C GLY A 279 -2.66 -6.43 16.13
N LEU A 280 -1.33 -6.49 16.19
CA LEU A 280 -0.63 -7.50 17.00
C LEU A 280 -0.56 -7.18 18.50
N GLY A 281 -1.15 -6.07 18.98
CA GLY A 281 -1.22 -5.68 20.39
C GLY A 281 0.06 -5.06 20.95
N TYR A 282 0.99 -4.57 20.12
CA TYR A 282 2.20 -3.89 20.60
C TYR A 282 1.86 -2.59 21.30
N VAL A 283 1.00 -1.75 20.69
CA VAL A 283 0.57 -0.47 21.28
C VAL A 283 -0.15 -0.70 22.60
N ALA A 284 -1.12 -1.62 22.62
CA ALA A 284 -1.85 -2.00 23.84
C ALA A 284 -0.92 -2.38 24.99
N ASN A 285 0.02 -3.31 24.72
CA ASN A 285 0.96 -3.78 25.74
C ASN A 285 1.79 -2.63 26.34
N ASP A 286 2.27 -1.73 25.49
CA ASP A 286 3.13 -0.62 25.93
C ASP A 286 2.35 0.46 26.64
N VAL A 287 1.13 0.81 26.19
CA VAL A 287 0.23 1.76 26.85
C VAL A 287 -0.16 1.26 28.24
N ILE A 288 -0.56 -0.03 28.35
CA ILE A 288 -0.89 -0.65 29.65
C ILE A 288 0.31 -0.53 30.60
N ALA A 289 1.49 -0.95 30.14
CA ALA A 289 2.69 -0.96 30.97
C ALA A 289 3.08 0.46 31.41
N ARG A 290 3.03 1.43 30.50
CA ARG A 290 3.46 2.80 30.77
C ARG A 290 2.51 3.55 31.72
N LEU A 291 1.19 3.39 31.51
CA LEU A 291 0.19 3.99 32.41
C LEU A 291 0.24 3.36 33.80
N ALA A 292 0.42 2.04 33.90
CA ALA A 292 0.57 1.35 35.19
C ALA A 292 1.83 1.78 35.94
N ALA A 293 2.96 1.96 35.24
CA ALA A 293 4.19 2.49 35.85
C ALA A 293 4.01 3.91 36.42
N GLY A 294 3.06 4.70 35.88
CA GLY A 294 2.62 5.98 36.40
C GLY A 294 1.59 5.91 37.54
N ASN A 295 1.49 4.77 38.26
CA ASN A 295 0.56 4.51 39.35
C ASN A 295 -0.92 4.61 38.97
N ARG A 296 -1.27 4.38 37.69
CA ARG A 296 -2.66 4.29 37.25
C ARG A 296 -3.15 2.85 37.30
N ARG A 297 -4.38 2.66 37.77
CA ARG A 297 -5.09 1.38 37.65
C ARG A 297 -5.73 1.30 36.27
N VAL A 298 -5.12 0.55 35.34
CA VAL A 298 -5.56 0.45 33.96
C VAL A 298 -6.56 -0.69 33.82
N GLU A 299 -7.73 -0.41 33.27
CA GLU A 299 -8.74 -1.36 32.83
C GLU A 299 -8.82 -1.28 31.32
N TYR A 300 -8.21 -2.22 30.62
CA TYR A 300 -8.03 -2.20 29.18
C TYR A 300 -8.97 -3.16 28.50
N THR A 301 -9.68 -2.68 27.50
CA THR A 301 -10.55 -3.48 26.64
C THR A 301 -10.12 -3.32 25.19
N ILE A 302 -10.00 -4.42 24.47
CA ILE A 302 -9.70 -4.42 23.02
C ILE A 302 -10.95 -4.87 22.28
N LEU A 303 -11.37 -4.08 21.31
CA LEU A 303 -12.41 -4.43 20.35
C LEU A 303 -11.73 -4.84 19.05
N GLU A 304 -11.83 -6.13 18.71
CA GLU A 304 -11.08 -6.74 17.59
C GLU A 304 -12.01 -7.55 16.69
N LEU A 305 -11.94 -7.32 15.39
CA LEU A 305 -12.74 -8.04 14.40
C LEU A 305 -12.19 -9.45 14.14
N SER A 306 -10.85 -9.58 14.05
CA SER A 306 -10.17 -10.83 13.71
C SER A 306 -9.99 -11.73 14.94
N PRO A 307 -10.53 -12.96 14.94
CA PRO A 307 -10.24 -13.94 16.00
C PRO A 307 -8.76 -14.30 16.09
N THR A 308 -8.05 -14.33 14.95
CA THR A 308 -6.62 -14.63 14.86
C THR A 308 -5.80 -13.53 15.52
N LEU A 309 -6.08 -12.25 15.22
CA LEU A 309 -5.42 -11.12 15.88
C LEU A 309 -5.76 -11.09 17.37
N ALA A 310 -7.01 -11.32 17.76
CA ALA A 310 -7.39 -11.42 19.18
C ALA A 310 -6.60 -12.51 19.92
N ALA A 311 -6.32 -13.65 19.27
CA ALA A 311 -5.49 -14.72 19.86
C ALA A 311 -4.02 -14.29 20.01
N ALA A 312 -3.45 -13.61 18.99
CA ALA A 312 -2.09 -13.08 19.05
C ALA A 312 -1.94 -12.01 20.15
N GLN A 313 -2.93 -11.11 20.27
CA GLN A 313 -3.02 -10.10 21.32
C GLN A 313 -3.06 -10.74 22.72
N LYS A 314 -3.90 -11.77 22.91
CA LYS A 314 -3.99 -12.51 24.19
C LYS A 314 -2.66 -13.17 24.57
N LYS A 315 -1.96 -13.74 23.58
CA LYS A 315 -0.63 -14.34 23.80
C LYS A 315 0.39 -13.29 24.25
N ARG A 316 0.33 -12.06 23.72
CA ARG A 316 1.27 -10.98 24.04
C ARG A 316 0.95 -10.24 25.34
N ILE A 317 -0.32 -9.94 25.57
CA ILE A 317 -0.76 -9.05 26.66
C ILE A 317 -1.12 -9.84 27.93
N GLY A 318 -1.53 -11.10 27.77
CA GLY A 318 -2.00 -11.95 28.88
C GLY A 318 -3.32 -11.46 29.46
N ASP A 319 -3.46 -11.53 30.76
CA ASP A 319 -4.64 -11.18 31.54
C ASP A 319 -4.80 -9.67 31.84
N LYS A 320 -3.93 -8.84 31.25
CA LYS A 320 -3.95 -7.38 31.50
C LYS A 320 -5.03 -6.63 30.71
N ALA A 321 -5.71 -7.31 29.79
CA ALA A 321 -6.80 -6.74 29.00
C ALA A 321 -7.99 -7.69 28.91
N SER A 322 -9.14 -7.16 28.53
CA SER A 322 -10.34 -7.91 28.12
C SER A 322 -10.60 -7.72 26.63
N TRP A 323 -11.36 -8.65 26.00
CA TRP A 323 -11.62 -8.58 24.55
C TRP A 323 -13.12 -8.63 24.27
N ILE A 324 -13.53 -7.78 23.33
CA ILE A 324 -14.79 -7.86 22.61
C ILE A 324 -14.43 -8.26 21.18
N VAL A 325 -14.71 -9.50 20.79
CA VAL A 325 -14.48 -9.95 19.42
C VAL A 325 -15.71 -9.64 18.59
N GLY A 326 -15.57 -8.71 17.64
CA GLY A 326 -16.67 -8.24 16.81
C GLY A 326 -16.34 -6.99 16.00
N ASP A 327 -17.25 -6.65 15.10
CA ASP A 327 -17.15 -5.49 14.25
C ASP A 327 -17.43 -4.19 15.03
N ALA A 328 -16.53 -3.22 14.98
CA ALA A 328 -16.63 -1.93 15.65
C ALA A 328 -17.89 -1.13 15.26
N LEU A 329 -18.44 -1.37 14.07
CA LEU A 329 -19.66 -0.71 13.60
C LEU A 329 -20.94 -1.33 14.16
N THR A 330 -20.90 -2.57 14.65
CA THR A 330 -22.10 -3.29 15.12
C THR A 330 -21.99 -3.83 16.53
N ALA A 331 -20.77 -3.97 17.08
CA ALA A 331 -20.56 -4.50 18.42
C ALA A 331 -21.29 -3.69 19.51
N THR A 332 -21.79 -4.39 20.51
CA THR A 332 -22.37 -3.76 21.69
C THR A 332 -21.26 -3.37 22.65
N VAL A 333 -21.01 -2.08 22.78
CA VAL A 333 -20.04 -1.48 23.69
C VAL A 333 -20.79 -0.54 24.63
N PRO A 334 -20.52 -0.57 25.95
CA PRO A 334 -21.23 0.28 26.91
C PRO A 334 -21.01 1.78 26.61
N GLU A 335 -22.07 2.56 26.66
CA GLU A 335 -22.03 4.02 26.53
C GLU A 335 -21.41 4.68 27.78
N ALA A 336 -20.76 5.82 27.58
CA ALA A 336 -20.12 6.63 28.63
C ALA A 336 -19.18 5.81 29.55
N ALA A 337 -18.57 4.75 29.03
CA ALA A 337 -17.82 3.78 29.82
C ALA A 337 -16.32 4.01 29.85
N PHE A 338 -15.75 4.72 28.86
CA PHE A 338 -14.32 4.80 28.69
C PHE A 338 -13.76 6.20 28.89
N ASP A 339 -12.65 6.29 29.60
CA ASP A 339 -11.91 7.52 29.82
C ASP A 339 -10.94 7.80 28.66
N LEU A 340 -10.54 6.74 27.93
CA LEU A 340 -9.72 6.84 26.74
C LEU A 340 -10.22 5.86 25.69
N VAL A 341 -10.35 6.33 24.44
CA VAL A 341 -10.55 5.48 23.26
C VAL A 341 -9.38 5.67 22.31
N LEU A 342 -8.72 4.58 21.94
CA LEU A 342 -7.65 4.55 20.94
C LEU A 342 -8.14 3.83 19.69
N CYS A 343 -7.87 4.44 18.53
CA CYS A 343 -8.11 3.84 17.22
C CYS A 343 -6.90 4.18 16.35
N ASN A 344 -5.96 3.25 16.24
CA ASN A 344 -4.66 3.52 15.65
C ASN A 344 -4.50 2.79 14.32
N GLU A 345 -4.41 3.57 13.24
CA GLU A 345 -4.16 3.09 11.87
C GLU A 345 -5.13 1.94 11.47
N MET A 346 -6.46 2.21 11.54
CA MET A 346 -7.52 1.25 11.22
C MET A 346 -8.74 1.87 10.54
N VAL A 347 -8.95 3.20 10.62
CA VAL A 347 -10.18 3.80 10.05
C VAL A 347 -10.18 3.81 8.52
N GLY A 348 -9.00 3.70 7.90
CA GLY A 348 -8.84 3.53 6.46
C GLY A 348 -9.41 2.23 5.92
N ASP A 349 -9.50 1.20 6.78
CA ASP A 349 -10.01 -0.13 6.47
C ASP A 349 -11.53 -0.26 6.62
N LEU A 350 -12.19 0.76 7.12
CA LEU A 350 -13.64 0.73 7.33
C LEU A 350 -14.40 0.91 6.01
N PRO A 351 -15.65 0.40 5.93
CA PRO A 351 -16.46 0.50 4.73
C PRO A 351 -16.61 1.94 4.22
N ALA A 352 -16.45 2.11 2.92
CA ALA A 352 -16.69 3.37 2.22
C ALA A 352 -17.60 3.16 1.03
N ARG A 353 -18.23 4.23 0.55
CA ARG A 353 -19.06 4.24 -0.66
C ARG A 353 -18.28 4.90 -1.79
N ALA A 354 -18.02 4.15 -2.85
CA ALA A 354 -17.57 4.71 -4.12
C ALA A 354 -18.77 5.37 -4.80
N LEU A 355 -18.65 6.62 -5.15
CA LEU A 355 -19.73 7.46 -5.66
C LEU A 355 -19.22 8.29 -6.84
N SER A 356 -20.18 8.72 -7.67
CA SER A 356 -19.99 9.83 -8.61
C SER A 356 -20.54 11.13 -8.02
N ARG A 357 -20.16 12.26 -8.58
CA ARG A 357 -20.74 13.55 -8.20
C ARG A 357 -22.26 13.59 -8.38
N ILE A 358 -22.78 12.90 -9.40
CA ILE A 358 -24.23 12.81 -9.68
C ILE A 358 -24.98 12.14 -8.54
N ASP A 359 -24.40 11.16 -7.85
CA ASP A 359 -25.01 10.49 -6.70
C ASP A 359 -25.28 11.46 -5.53
N LEU A 360 -24.55 12.57 -5.48
CA LEU A 360 -24.73 13.66 -4.52
C LEU A 360 -25.57 14.82 -5.06
N GLY A 361 -26.09 14.74 -6.28
CA GLY A 361 -26.80 15.83 -6.96
C GLY A 361 -25.88 16.93 -7.52
N LEU A 362 -24.58 16.69 -7.56
CA LEU A 362 -23.57 17.64 -8.06
C LEU A 362 -23.38 17.49 -9.57
N ALA A 363 -23.06 18.59 -10.25
CA ALA A 363 -22.68 18.55 -11.65
C ALA A 363 -21.25 17.96 -11.82
N ILE A 364 -21.03 17.24 -12.93
CA ILE A 364 -19.73 16.63 -13.25
C ILE A 364 -18.64 17.68 -13.47
N ASP A 365 -19.01 18.88 -13.95
CA ASP A 365 -18.09 19.98 -14.21
C ASP A 365 -17.52 20.68 -12.96
N GLY A 366 -17.86 20.17 -11.78
CA GLY A 366 -17.37 20.70 -10.50
C GLY A 366 -18.25 21.78 -9.89
N THR A 367 -19.39 22.10 -10.49
CA THR A 367 -20.32 23.12 -9.97
C THR A 367 -21.47 22.52 -9.18
N GLY A 368 -22.18 23.33 -8.38
CA GLY A 368 -23.37 22.98 -7.63
C GLY A 368 -23.08 22.70 -6.16
N ASN A 369 -24.16 22.49 -5.41
CA ASN A 369 -24.13 22.08 -4.01
C ASN A 369 -24.71 20.66 -3.89
N ALA A 370 -24.18 19.88 -2.97
CA ALA A 370 -24.69 18.54 -2.70
C ALA A 370 -26.14 18.59 -2.20
N ASP A 371 -26.99 17.71 -2.74
CA ASP A 371 -28.40 17.59 -2.32
C ASP A 371 -28.47 16.88 -0.94
N PRO A 372 -28.94 17.57 0.12
CA PRO A 372 -28.98 16.97 1.46
C PRO A 372 -29.85 15.71 1.56
N GLU A 373 -30.86 15.54 0.71
CA GLU A 373 -31.70 14.33 0.72
C GLU A 373 -30.96 13.14 0.10
N LEU A 374 -30.24 13.36 -1.01
CA LEU A 374 -29.38 12.32 -1.59
C LEU A 374 -28.25 11.94 -0.63
N VAL A 375 -27.60 12.93 -0.03
CA VAL A 375 -26.55 12.67 1.00
C VAL A 375 -27.12 11.85 2.15
N ARG A 376 -28.35 12.16 2.62
CA ARG A 376 -29.00 11.42 3.72
C ARG A 376 -29.26 9.95 3.37
N THR A 377 -29.58 9.65 2.12
CA THR A 377 -29.78 8.25 1.68
C THR A 377 -28.48 7.45 1.66
N ILE A 378 -27.34 8.12 1.48
CA ILE A 378 -26.01 7.51 1.43
C ILE A 378 -25.42 7.38 2.83
N SER A 379 -25.45 8.45 3.62
CA SER A 379 -24.95 8.53 4.99
C SER A 379 -25.81 9.53 5.78
N PRO A 380 -26.71 9.03 6.66
CA PRO A 380 -27.51 9.90 7.52
C PRO A 380 -26.68 10.86 8.37
N LEU A 381 -25.54 10.39 8.92
CA LEU A 381 -24.64 11.22 9.73
C LEU A 381 -23.91 12.29 8.91
N ALA A 382 -23.57 12.00 7.67
CA ALA A 382 -22.98 13.01 6.79
C ALA A 382 -23.94 14.17 6.53
N ALA A 383 -25.22 13.88 6.33
CA ALA A 383 -26.27 14.88 6.18
C ALA A 383 -26.57 15.60 7.50
N GLU A 384 -26.71 14.87 8.62
CA GLU A 384 -26.99 15.43 9.96
C GLU A 384 -25.92 16.45 10.38
N HIS A 385 -24.66 16.13 10.16
CA HIS A 385 -23.54 16.99 10.52
C HIS A 385 -23.11 17.96 9.41
N ALA A 386 -23.88 18.02 8.30
CA ALA A 386 -23.63 18.92 7.17
C ALA A 386 -22.16 18.88 6.72
N LEU A 387 -21.68 17.70 6.31
CA LEU A 387 -20.33 17.56 5.78
C LEU A 387 -20.17 18.39 4.50
N ALA A 388 -18.99 18.99 4.31
CA ALA A 388 -18.68 19.73 3.09
C ALA A 388 -18.41 18.72 1.96
N LEU A 389 -19.32 18.59 1.00
CA LEU A 389 -19.26 17.64 -0.11
C LEU A 389 -19.26 18.31 -1.47
N ASP A 390 -19.38 19.64 -1.53
CA ASP A 390 -19.54 20.39 -2.80
C ASP A 390 -18.31 20.32 -3.70
N ASP A 391 -17.11 20.21 -3.10
CA ASP A 391 -15.82 20.11 -3.78
C ASP A 391 -15.36 18.66 -4.05
N ALA A 392 -16.29 17.69 -3.89
CA ALA A 392 -15.98 16.28 -4.12
C ALA A 392 -15.41 16.05 -5.54
N PRO A 393 -14.36 15.22 -5.68
CA PRO A 393 -13.80 14.86 -6.98
C PRO A 393 -14.73 13.90 -7.75
N GLU A 394 -14.39 13.60 -8.98
CA GLU A 394 -15.05 12.58 -9.80
C GLU A 394 -14.02 11.50 -10.21
N PRO A 395 -14.16 10.23 -9.81
CA PRO A 395 -15.05 9.70 -8.77
C PRO A 395 -14.62 10.07 -7.34
N LEU A 396 -15.48 9.82 -6.36
CA LEU A 396 -15.17 10.07 -4.94
C LEU A 396 -15.41 8.85 -4.07
N TYR A 397 -14.76 8.85 -2.89
CA TYR A 397 -15.03 7.88 -1.83
C TYR A 397 -15.55 8.61 -0.59
N LEU A 398 -16.74 8.22 -0.10
CA LEU A 398 -17.27 8.69 1.18
C LEU A 398 -17.08 7.61 2.24
N GLN A 399 -16.27 7.89 3.26
CA GLN A 399 -15.89 6.95 4.32
C GLN A 399 -17.00 6.81 5.37
N THR A 400 -18.12 6.18 4.98
CA THR A 400 -19.30 6.04 5.85
C THR A 400 -18.98 5.29 7.14
N GLY A 401 -18.15 4.24 7.09
CA GLY A 401 -17.74 3.48 8.27
C GLY A 401 -16.92 4.32 9.26
N ALA A 402 -15.99 5.15 8.79
CA ALA A 402 -15.19 6.03 9.65
C ALA A 402 -16.06 7.12 10.30
N ILE A 403 -17.06 7.65 9.56
CA ILE A 403 -18.06 8.60 10.05
C ILE A 403 -18.90 7.95 11.17
N ASP A 404 -19.42 6.74 10.92
CA ASP A 404 -20.25 6.00 11.88
C ASP A 404 -19.46 5.63 13.14
N LEU A 405 -18.20 5.16 12.97
CA LEU A 405 -17.32 4.86 14.10
C LEU A 405 -17.03 6.09 14.94
N THR A 406 -16.81 7.26 14.34
CA THR A 406 -16.55 8.51 15.06
C THR A 406 -17.75 8.89 15.96
N ALA A 407 -18.96 8.74 15.48
CA ALA A 407 -20.16 8.97 16.28
C ALA A 407 -20.31 7.94 17.43
N ARG A 408 -20.00 6.66 17.18
CA ARG A 408 -19.99 5.61 18.21
C ARG A 408 -18.96 5.87 19.30
N ILE A 409 -17.73 6.30 18.91
CA ILE A 409 -16.68 6.69 19.87
C ILE A 409 -17.19 7.81 20.79
N ALA A 410 -17.88 8.82 20.24
CA ALA A 410 -18.46 9.89 21.05
C ALA A 410 -19.48 9.39 22.08
N ALA A 411 -20.27 8.36 21.74
CA ALA A 411 -21.19 7.71 22.67
C ALA A 411 -20.47 6.90 23.76
N TRP A 412 -19.40 6.22 23.43
CA TRP A 412 -18.62 5.37 24.35
C TRP A 412 -17.77 6.15 25.35
N LEU A 413 -17.37 7.38 25.00
CA LEU A 413 -16.59 8.25 25.89
C LEU A 413 -17.41 8.66 27.12
N ALA A 414 -16.79 8.49 28.30
CA ALA A 414 -17.27 9.07 29.54
C ALA A 414 -17.18 10.60 29.52
N PRO A 415 -17.92 11.32 30.36
CA PRO A 415 -17.66 12.75 30.57
C PRO A 415 -16.21 13.00 30.97
N GLY A 416 -15.53 13.92 30.29
CA GLY A 416 -14.10 14.19 30.45
C GLY A 416 -13.19 13.18 29.74
N GLY A 417 -13.72 12.17 29.05
CA GLY A 417 -12.95 11.18 28.31
C GLY A 417 -12.40 11.72 26.99
N THR A 418 -11.33 11.11 26.50
CA THR A 418 -10.61 11.50 25.29
C THR A 418 -10.56 10.36 24.28
N ALA A 419 -10.63 10.67 22.98
CA ALA A 419 -10.31 9.73 21.91
C ALA A 419 -9.12 10.23 21.10
N VAL A 420 -8.26 9.31 20.70
CA VAL A 420 -7.17 9.52 19.76
C VAL A 420 -7.37 8.56 18.58
N ILE A 421 -7.59 9.13 17.40
CA ILE A 421 -7.75 8.39 16.14
C ILE A 421 -6.57 8.79 15.25
N THR A 422 -5.71 7.84 14.90
CA THR A 422 -4.58 8.08 14.00
C THR A 422 -4.77 7.33 12.70
N GLU A 423 -4.34 7.91 11.59
CA GLU A 423 -4.41 7.28 10.28
C GLU A 423 -3.59 8.06 9.25
N PHE A 424 -3.28 7.39 8.13
CA PHE A 424 -2.84 8.03 6.91
C PHE A 424 -3.97 8.87 6.32
N GLY A 425 -3.72 10.15 6.06
CA GLY A 425 -4.74 11.02 5.51
C GLY A 425 -4.45 12.50 5.60
N ASP A 426 -5.46 13.30 5.34
CA ASP A 426 -5.35 14.76 5.33
C ASP A 426 -6.59 15.43 5.95
N THR A 427 -6.46 16.70 6.30
CA THR A 427 -7.57 17.48 6.86
C THR A 427 -8.64 17.80 5.82
N ASN A 428 -8.24 18.09 4.59
CA ASN A 428 -9.14 18.60 3.54
C ASN A 428 -9.08 17.79 2.24
N ALA A 429 -8.03 16.97 2.03
CA ALA A 429 -7.94 16.17 0.81
C ALA A 429 -8.91 14.99 0.86
N TRP A 430 -9.57 14.75 -0.26
CA TRP A 430 -10.48 13.62 -0.43
C TRP A 430 -9.75 12.28 -0.36
N PRO A 431 -10.42 11.22 0.14
CA PRO A 431 -9.83 9.89 0.26
C PRO A 431 -9.30 9.37 -1.07
N ARG A 432 -8.11 8.82 -1.03
CA ARG A 432 -7.44 8.18 -2.17
C ARG A 432 -7.27 6.71 -1.87
N LEU A 433 -7.57 5.88 -2.88
CA LEU A 433 -7.37 4.44 -2.78
C LEU A 433 -5.87 4.13 -2.80
N SER A 434 -5.44 3.33 -1.89
CA SER A 434 -4.13 2.67 -1.85
C SER A 434 -4.30 1.18 -1.59
N SER A 435 -3.21 0.42 -1.57
CA SER A 435 -3.24 -1.00 -1.21
C SER A 435 -2.36 -1.24 -0.01
N HIS A 436 -2.90 -1.95 0.95
CA HIS A 436 -2.25 -2.36 2.17
C HIS A 436 -2.59 -3.82 2.48
N LEU A 437 -1.64 -4.63 2.91
CA LEU A 437 -1.87 -6.05 3.25
C LEU A 437 -2.71 -6.82 2.20
N ASP A 438 -2.49 -6.58 0.90
CA ASP A 438 -3.24 -7.19 -0.22
C ASP A 438 -4.74 -6.83 -0.29
N HIS A 439 -5.15 -5.78 0.39
CA HIS A 439 -6.50 -5.22 0.29
C HIS A 439 -6.46 -3.71 -0.01
N PRO A 440 -7.56 -3.14 -0.55
CA PRO A 440 -7.67 -1.71 -0.74
C PRO A 440 -7.84 -1.00 0.61
N GLU A 441 -7.17 0.10 0.77
CA GLU A 441 -7.24 1.00 1.92
C GLU A 441 -7.51 2.41 1.42
N LEU A 442 -8.21 3.21 2.20
CA LEU A 442 -8.48 4.61 1.88
C LEU A 442 -7.76 5.55 2.83
N SER A 443 -7.06 6.53 2.27
CA SER A 443 -6.59 7.65 3.10
C SER A 443 -7.77 8.36 3.75
N THR A 444 -7.62 8.82 5.00
CA THR A 444 -8.73 9.36 5.78
C THR A 444 -8.91 10.87 5.59
N HIS A 445 -10.16 11.29 5.41
CA HIS A 445 -10.55 12.71 5.42
C HIS A 445 -10.83 13.17 6.86
N PHE A 446 -9.81 13.62 7.57
CA PHE A 446 -9.91 14.02 8.98
C PHE A 446 -10.84 15.19 9.25
N GLY A 447 -11.00 16.12 8.31
CA GLY A 447 -11.97 17.22 8.42
C GLY A 447 -13.40 16.74 8.56
N HIS A 448 -13.79 15.68 7.85
CA HIS A 448 -15.10 15.05 8.00
C HIS A 448 -15.26 14.44 9.40
N LEU A 449 -14.26 13.66 9.86
CA LEU A 449 -14.31 13.05 11.20
C LEU A 449 -14.39 14.11 12.31
N LEU A 450 -13.59 15.18 12.24
CA LEU A 450 -13.65 16.28 13.19
C LEU A 450 -15.01 16.98 13.17
N ARG A 451 -15.62 17.14 12.00
CA ARG A 451 -16.96 17.73 11.88
C ARG A 451 -18.02 16.87 12.58
N VAL A 452 -17.99 15.55 12.34
CA VAL A 452 -18.86 14.58 13.02
C VAL A 452 -18.63 14.60 14.53
N ALA A 453 -17.37 14.51 14.97
CA ALA A 453 -17.03 14.54 16.39
C ALA A 453 -17.58 15.79 17.09
N ARG A 454 -17.44 16.97 16.46
CA ARG A 454 -17.98 18.23 16.97
C ARG A 454 -19.52 18.22 17.01
N GLY A 455 -20.15 17.66 15.97
CA GLY A 455 -21.61 17.48 15.94
C GLY A 455 -22.12 16.57 17.05
N CYS A 456 -21.32 15.59 17.47
CA CYS A 456 -21.59 14.73 18.62
C CYS A 456 -21.16 15.31 19.97
N GLY A 457 -20.82 16.61 20.03
CA GLY A 457 -20.50 17.31 21.29
C GLY A 457 -19.06 17.14 21.79
N LEU A 458 -18.15 16.63 20.94
CA LEU A 458 -16.72 16.56 21.26
C LEU A 458 -16.01 17.85 20.85
N THR A 459 -14.92 18.17 21.55
CA THR A 459 -14.01 19.26 21.19
C THR A 459 -12.61 18.73 20.94
N GLY A 460 -11.86 19.29 20.00
CA GLY A 460 -10.50 18.84 19.73
C GLY A 460 -9.96 19.36 18.39
N SER A 461 -8.83 18.79 18.00
CA SER A 461 -8.03 19.23 16.86
C SER A 461 -7.43 18.04 16.08
N ILE A 462 -6.94 18.36 14.90
CA ILE A 462 -6.16 17.47 14.04
C ILE A 462 -4.72 17.96 14.10
N GLU A 463 -3.78 17.04 14.29
CA GLU A 463 -2.35 17.33 14.26
C GLU A 463 -1.60 16.23 13.51
N PHE A 464 -0.34 16.43 13.18
CA PHE A 464 0.49 15.37 12.63
C PHE A 464 0.88 14.36 13.72
N VAL A 465 0.90 13.06 13.40
CA VAL A 465 1.39 12.04 14.35
C VAL A 465 2.84 12.30 14.74
N ILE A 466 3.66 12.77 13.80
CA ILE A 466 5.05 13.14 14.03
C ILE A 466 5.19 14.27 15.08
N ASP A 467 4.24 15.22 15.10
CA ASP A 467 4.19 16.29 16.13
C ASP A 467 3.60 15.78 17.44
N LEU A 468 2.54 14.97 17.37
CA LEU A 468 1.91 14.40 18.55
C LEU A 468 2.90 13.61 19.40
N LEU A 469 3.75 12.80 18.76
CA LEU A 469 4.70 11.91 19.44
C LEU A 469 6.09 12.52 19.65
N ASP A 470 6.29 13.79 19.26
CA ASP A 470 7.55 14.51 19.40
C ASP A 470 8.74 13.76 18.77
N PHE A 471 8.62 13.43 17.47
CA PHE A 471 9.69 12.78 16.72
C PHE A 471 10.92 13.69 16.60
N ASP A 472 12.10 13.13 16.80
CA ASP A 472 13.35 13.76 16.37
C ASP A 472 13.44 13.70 14.84
N ARG A 473 13.12 14.81 14.19
CA ARG A 473 13.04 14.93 12.72
C ARG A 473 14.41 14.94 12.05
N ASP A 474 15.49 15.14 12.80
CA ASP A 474 16.85 15.15 12.26
C ASP A 474 17.41 13.73 12.08
N GLN A 475 16.79 12.74 12.70
CA GLN A 475 17.13 11.33 12.48
C GLN A 475 16.92 10.96 11.01
N ARG A 476 17.82 10.11 10.48
CA ARG A 476 17.72 9.59 9.12
C ARG A 476 17.25 8.15 9.16
N GLY A 477 16.08 7.92 8.59
CA GLY A 477 15.46 6.60 8.47
C GLY A 477 15.73 5.95 7.12
N LEU A 478 15.74 4.62 7.10
CA LEU A 478 15.84 3.82 5.88
C LEU A 478 14.66 4.13 4.94
N ALA A 479 14.96 4.59 3.73
CA ALA A 479 14.00 5.07 2.75
C ALA A 479 13.68 4.02 1.67
N THR A 480 13.30 2.83 2.08
CA THR A 480 12.91 1.75 1.17
C THR A 480 11.39 1.72 0.98
N THR A 481 10.94 1.29 -0.20
CA THR A 481 9.56 0.82 -0.36
C THR A 481 9.40 -0.55 0.32
N ARG A 482 8.15 -1.00 0.54
CA ARG A 482 7.85 -2.36 1.03
C ARG A 482 8.58 -3.43 0.20
N SER A 483 8.44 -3.36 -1.10
CA SER A 483 9.07 -4.32 -2.02
C SER A 483 10.59 -4.25 -2.00
N GLN A 484 11.16 -3.05 -1.98
CA GLN A 484 12.63 -2.89 -1.89
C GLN A 484 13.16 -3.43 -0.55
N PHE A 485 12.39 -3.29 0.55
CA PHE A 485 12.77 -3.87 1.83
C PHE A 485 12.76 -5.40 1.81
N ARG A 486 11.80 -6.02 1.10
CA ARG A 486 11.80 -7.48 0.87
C ARG A 486 13.07 -7.93 0.13
N ALA A 487 13.46 -7.21 -0.91
CA ALA A 487 14.72 -7.46 -1.62
C ALA A 487 15.95 -7.28 -0.72
N LEU A 488 15.96 -6.23 0.12
CA LEU A 488 17.03 -5.98 1.10
C LEU A 488 17.10 -7.09 2.16
N ARG A 489 15.97 -7.62 2.61
CA ARG A 489 15.91 -8.77 3.53
C ARG A 489 16.56 -10.01 2.92
N ALA A 490 16.28 -10.29 1.64
CA ALA A 490 16.88 -11.43 0.94
C ALA A 490 18.41 -11.24 0.83
N LEU A 491 18.88 -10.08 0.38
CA LEU A 491 20.30 -9.73 0.33
C LEU A 491 20.98 -9.87 1.70
N ALA A 492 20.34 -9.41 2.78
CA ALA A 492 20.89 -9.51 4.13
C ALA A 492 20.93 -10.95 4.62
N LYS A 493 19.90 -11.76 4.32
CA LYS A 493 19.83 -13.19 4.67
C LYS A 493 20.98 -13.98 4.03
N ASP A 494 21.32 -13.69 2.78
CA ASP A 494 22.46 -14.34 2.09
C ASP A 494 23.81 -13.98 2.72
N ALA A 495 23.88 -12.82 3.40
CA ALA A 495 25.03 -12.46 4.23
C ALA A 495 24.94 -12.95 5.68
N GLY A 496 23.93 -13.77 6.02
CA GLY A 496 23.72 -14.30 7.35
C GLY A 496 23.19 -13.28 8.36
N VAL A 497 22.45 -12.26 7.89
CA VAL A 497 21.77 -11.26 8.72
C VAL A 497 20.27 -11.39 8.55
N GLU A 498 19.56 -11.53 9.67
CA GLU A 498 18.10 -11.48 9.69
C GLU A 498 17.64 -10.06 10.00
N LEU A 499 16.91 -9.44 9.08
CA LEU A 499 16.32 -8.12 9.27
C LEU A 499 14.86 -8.25 9.69
N LEU A 500 14.53 -7.68 10.84
CA LEU A 500 13.13 -7.45 11.23
C LEU A 500 12.53 -6.30 10.41
N LYS A 501 11.23 -6.33 10.20
CA LYS A 501 10.53 -5.20 9.58
C LYS A 501 10.22 -4.14 10.63
N ILE A 502 11.20 -3.27 10.85
CA ILE A 502 11.13 -2.12 11.78
C ILE A 502 11.65 -0.87 11.08
N GLY A 503 11.32 0.28 11.62
CA GLY A 503 12.00 1.52 11.23
C GLY A 503 13.48 1.44 11.58
N TYR A 504 14.36 1.59 10.60
CA TYR A 504 15.80 1.63 10.84
C TYR A 504 16.30 3.07 10.70
N THR A 505 16.95 3.59 11.73
CA THR A 505 17.89 4.69 11.51
C THR A 505 19.16 4.14 10.86
N ARG A 506 20.00 5.03 10.32
CA ARG A 506 21.27 4.62 9.74
C ARG A 506 22.14 3.88 10.76
N GLU A 507 22.27 4.42 11.95
CA GLU A 507 23.07 3.87 13.05
C GLU A 507 22.54 2.51 13.51
N LEU A 508 21.21 2.37 13.65
CA LEU A 508 20.60 1.09 14.02
C LEU A 508 20.82 0.04 12.92
N PHE A 509 20.68 0.41 11.66
CA PHE A 509 20.92 -0.49 10.53
C PHE A 509 22.37 -0.94 10.49
N GLU A 510 23.32 0.01 10.55
CA GLU A 510 24.77 -0.26 10.60
C GLU A 510 25.12 -1.19 11.77
N HIS A 511 24.50 -1.01 12.93
CA HIS A 511 24.70 -1.88 14.10
C HIS A 511 24.23 -3.32 13.84
N VAL A 512 23.04 -3.46 13.25
CA VAL A 512 22.45 -4.79 12.97
C VAL A 512 23.24 -5.57 11.91
N VAL A 513 23.74 -4.87 10.90
CA VAL A 513 24.50 -5.51 9.81
C VAL A 513 26.02 -5.55 10.07
N ALA A 514 26.47 -5.04 11.22
CA ALA A 514 27.89 -4.86 11.55
C ALA A 514 28.78 -6.06 11.17
N ASN A 515 29.85 -5.80 10.46
CA ASN A 515 30.87 -6.75 10.00
C ASN A 515 30.40 -7.86 9.04
N LYS A 516 29.15 -7.86 8.60
CA LYS A 516 28.60 -8.84 7.65
C LYS A 516 28.25 -8.25 6.29
N LEU A 517 27.86 -6.98 6.26
CA LEU A 517 27.53 -6.26 5.03
C LEU A 517 28.35 -4.97 4.95
N ASP A 518 29.03 -4.79 3.82
CA ASP A 518 29.59 -3.49 3.46
C ASP A 518 28.49 -2.65 2.81
N LEU A 519 28.04 -1.60 3.49
CA LEU A 519 27.01 -0.71 3.00
C LEU A 519 27.40 0.04 1.73
N ALA A 520 28.70 0.28 1.52
CA ALA A 520 29.19 0.91 0.30
C ALA A 520 29.05 -0.01 -0.93
N ALA A 521 28.98 -1.32 -0.72
CA ALA A 521 28.76 -2.30 -1.77
C ALA A 521 27.27 -2.48 -2.14
N ILE A 522 26.33 -1.92 -1.34
CA ILE A 522 24.89 -2.04 -1.57
C ILE A 522 24.42 -0.84 -2.39
N GLY A 523 23.91 -1.10 -3.58
CA GLY A 523 23.33 -0.06 -4.43
C GLY A 523 21.87 0.25 -4.09
N ASP A 524 21.51 1.53 -4.27
CA ASP A 524 20.18 2.11 -4.01
C ASP A 524 19.74 2.08 -2.53
N LEU A 525 20.65 1.91 -1.60
CA LEU A 525 20.39 2.03 -0.17
C LEU A 525 20.44 3.50 0.24
N ARG A 526 19.32 4.04 0.72
CA ARG A 526 19.18 5.45 1.10
C ARG A 526 18.63 5.61 2.49
N PHE A 527 19.07 6.67 3.17
CA PHE A 527 18.55 7.11 4.46
C PHE A 527 18.16 8.58 4.33
N ASP A 528 16.85 8.83 4.33
CA ASP A 528 16.27 10.16 4.27
C ASP A 528 15.91 10.66 5.68
N ARG A 529 15.70 11.95 5.87
CA ARG A 529 15.17 12.47 7.13
C ARG A 529 13.83 11.79 7.44
N ILE A 530 13.57 11.49 8.71
CA ILE A 530 12.32 10.80 9.10
C ILE A 530 11.10 11.63 8.73
N GLU A 531 11.18 12.96 8.80
CA GLU A 531 10.14 13.86 8.34
C GLU A 531 9.77 13.62 6.87
N ASP A 532 10.76 13.29 6.03
CA ASP A 532 10.56 13.07 4.60
C ASP A 532 10.12 11.62 4.33
N ARG A 533 10.82 10.64 4.92
CA ARG A 533 10.54 9.23 4.65
C ARG A 533 11.11 8.29 5.71
N LEU A 534 10.28 7.31 6.10
CA LEU A 534 10.66 6.16 6.92
C LEU A 534 10.11 4.88 6.31
N MET A 535 10.97 3.93 5.90
CA MET A 535 10.57 2.64 5.29
C MET A 535 9.56 2.78 4.13
N GLY A 536 9.70 3.83 3.31
CA GLY A 536 8.74 4.11 2.23
C GLY A 536 7.51 4.90 2.66
N LEU A 537 7.24 5.03 3.96
CA LEU A 537 6.19 5.88 4.49
C LEU A 537 6.62 7.34 4.52
N VAL A 538 5.65 8.23 4.48
CA VAL A 538 5.82 9.67 4.61
C VAL A 538 5.17 10.10 5.94
N PRO A 539 5.91 10.16 7.07
CA PRO A 539 5.33 10.30 8.40
C PRO A 539 4.47 11.57 8.59
N HIS A 540 4.73 12.65 7.85
CA HIS A 540 3.92 13.85 7.90
C HIS A 540 2.56 13.73 7.19
N GLU A 541 2.29 12.62 6.47
CA GLU A 541 0.95 12.32 5.94
C GLU A 541 0.06 11.62 6.97
N PHE A 542 0.63 11.16 8.09
CA PHE A 542 -0.15 10.56 9.19
C PHE A 542 -0.68 11.65 10.11
N ARG A 543 -2.00 11.64 10.32
CA ARG A 543 -2.71 12.58 11.19
C ARG A 543 -3.21 11.89 12.44
N ALA A 544 -3.40 12.67 13.48
CA ALA A 544 -4.10 12.30 14.69
C ALA A 544 -5.27 13.25 14.90
N LEU A 545 -6.46 12.71 15.07
CA LEU A 545 -7.62 13.42 15.59
C LEU A 545 -7.69 13.18 17.10
N VAL A 546 -7.45 14.22 17.88
CA VAL A 546 -7.52 14.20 19.33
C VAL A 546 -8.76 14.97 19.76
N VAL A 547 -9.74 14.29 20.34
CA VAL A 547 -11.04 14.87 20.74
C VAL A 547 -11.42 14.46 22.15
N SER A 548 -12.07 15.36 22.89
CA SER A 548 -12.48 15.12 24.27
C SER A 548 -13.95 15.50 24.46
N LYS A 549 -14.64 14.75 25.33
CA LYS A 549 -16.01 15.01 25.77
C LYS A 549 -15.98 15.96 26.96
N ALA A 550 -16.87 16.95 27.00
CA ALA A 550 -16.99 17.83 28.14
C ALA A 550 -17.22 17.04 29.44
N ARG A 551 -16.73 17.56 30.58
CA ARG A 551 -16.92 16.98 31.92
C ARG A 551 -18.37 17.07 32.37
#